data_fe7cb173eabd837de314c2779e3b7c56
#
_entry.id   fe7cb173eabd837de314c2779e3b7c56
#
_cell.length_a   1.000
_cell.length_b   1.000
_cell.length_c   1.000
_cell.angle_alpha   90.00
_cell.angle_beta   90.00
_cell.angle_gamma   90.00
#
_symmetry.space_group_name_H-M   'P 1'
#
loop_
_entity.id
_entity.type
_entity.pdbx_description
1 polymer ?
#
loop_
_entity_poly.entity_id
_entity_poly.type
_entity_poly.pdbx_seq_one_letter_code
_entity_poly.pdbx_strand_id
1 'polypeptide(L)'
;WDNVQAQRRLLDEVFGIEKLALAYGWSMGAQQSLHWGAIFPDQVERICAVCGSARTSIHNKVFLEGVRATLTGDPHWQGDHFSAHPVRGLRAMGRVYAGWAMSQAFYREKLYEQVGFSSLEDFLVRSWEANFLRRDAHDLLASLETWMASDISDNEIYQGDLGRALGAITARSMVMPSRTDLYFTPE
;
A
#
# COMPACT_ATOMS: atom_id res chain seq x y z
N TRP A 1 8.34 -0.80 -9.78
CA TRP A 1 8.94 -0.43 -11.06
C TRP A 1 7.87 -0.13 -12.11
N ASP A 2 7.09 -1.09 -12.57
CA ASP A 2 6.19 -0.99 -13.72
C ASP A 2 5.12 0.11 -13.57
N ASN A 3 4.54 0.25 -12.38
CA ASN A 3 3.55 1.30 -12.10
C ASN A 3 4.12 2.71 -12.33
N VAL A 4 5.37 2.94 -11.89
CA VAL A 4 6.01 4.25 -12.04
C VAL A 4 6.42 4.49 -13.49
N GLN A 5 6.85 3.46 -14.22
CA GLN A 5 7.09 3.56 -15.66
C GLN A 5 5.81 3.88 -16.44
N ALA A 6 4.70 3.22 -16.10
CA ALA A 6 3.41 3.50 -16.72
C ALA A 6 2.92 4.93 -16.45
N GLN A 7 3.08 5.40 -15.20
CA GLN A 7 2.77 6.78 -14.83
C GLN A 7 3.65 7.77 -15.61
N ARG A 8 4.96 7.49 -15.72
CA ARG A 8 5.90 8.33 -16.49
C ARG A 8 5.47 8.47 -17.94
N ARG A 9 5.15 7.35 -18.59
CA ARG A 9 4.66 7.35 -19.96
C ARG A 9 3.36 8.12 -20.12
N LEU A 10 2.41 7.96 -19.20
CA LEU A 10 1.14 8.71 -19.22
C LEU A 10 1.40 10.23 -19.12
N LEU A 11 2.28 10.66 -18.22
CA LEU A 11 2.60 12.08 -18.07
C LEU A 11 3.25 12.67 -19.34
N ASP A 12 4.17 11.93 -19.92
CA ASP A 12 4.90 12.37 -21.11
C ASP A 12 4.01 12.32 -22.39
N GLU A 13 3.48 11.14 -22.71
CA GLU A 13 2.81 10.87 -23.99
C GLU A 13 1.42 11.53 -24.09
N VAL A 14 0.70 11.67 -22.95
CA VAL A 14 -0.67 12.18 -22.94
C VAL A 14 -0.75 13.64 -22.48
N PHE A 15 0.04 14.00 -21.46
CA PHE A 15 -0.04 15.33 -20.85
C PHE A 15 1.12 16.25 -21.22
N GLY A 16 2.18 15.75 -21.85
CA GLY A 16 3.38 16.53 -22.18
C GLY A 16 4.12 17.07 -20.94
N ILE A 17 4.02 16.37 -19.80
CA ILE A 17 4.63 16.76 -18.54
C ILE A 17 5.99 16.07 -18.41
N GLU A 18 7.06 16.81 -18.57
CA GLU A 18 8.43 16.32 -18.47
C GLU A 18 8.96 16.30 -17.02
N LYS A 19 8.44 17.19 -16.16
CA LYS A 19 8.94 17.35 -14.80
C LYS A 19 7.81 17.57 -13.80
N LEU A 20 7.90 16.84 -12.67
CA LEU A 20 6.95 16.95 -11.56
C LEU A 20 7.45 17.97 -10.54
N ALA A 21 6.63 18.97 -10.23
CA ALA A 21 6.88 19.89 -9.13
C ALA A 21 6.80 19.19 -7.75
N LEU A 22 5.95 18.16 -7.65
CA LEU A 22 5.76 17.37 -6.44
C LEU A 22 5.24 15.96 -6.77
N ALA A 23 5.93 14.94 -6.27
CA ALA A 23 5.38 13.58 -6.14
C ALA A 23 4.88 13.41 -4.70
N TYR A 24 3.56 13.33 -4.53
CA TYR A 24 2.92 13.12 -3.22
C TYR A 24 2.29 11.74 -3.17
N GLY A 25 2.50 11.03 -2.08
CA GLY A 25 1.88 9.74 -1.89
C GLY A 25 1.68 9.37 -0.42
N TRP A 26 0.63 8.59 -0.17
CA TRP A 26 0.33 8.01 1.12
C TRP A 26 0.34 6.48 1.03
N SER A 27 0.89 5.78 2.05
CA SER A 27 0.97 4.32 2.09
C SER A 27 1.74 3.78 0.86
N MET A 28 1.21 2.87 0.09
CA MET A 28 1.80 2.39 -1.17
C MET A 28 2.05 3.54 -2.18
N GLY A 29 1.27 4.60 -2.14
CA GLY A 29 1.54 5.82 -2.92
C GLY A 29 2.82 6.53 -2.49
N ALA A 30 3.16 6.49 -1.20
CA ALA A 30 4.44 7.02 -0.71
C ALA A 30 5.63 6.18 -1.21
N GLN A 31 5.47 4.85 -1.27
CA GLN A 31 6.46 3.97 -1.90
C GLN A 31 6.68 4.33 -3.37
N GLN A 32 5.60 4.58 -4.12
CA GLN A 32 5.69 5.01 -5.52
C GLN A 32 6.34 6.38 -5.66
N SER A 33 6.08 7.33 -4.76
CA SER A 33 6.73 8.64 -4.77
C SER A 33 8.24 8.53 -4.57
N LEU A 34 8.69 7.62 -3.70
CA LEU A 34 10.11 7.32 -3.51
C LEU A 34 10.73 6.62 -4.74
N HIS A 35 9.99 5.71 -5.38
CA HIS A 35 10.39 5.12 -6.65
C HIS A 35 10.60 6.19 -7.73
N TRP A 36 9.68 7.16 -7.85
CA TRP A 36 9.82 8.28 -8.77
C TRP A 36 11.14 9.02 -8.56
N GLY A 37 11.47 9.36 -7.31
CA GLY A 37 12.71 10.05 -7.00
C GLY A 37 13.96 9.23 -7.29
N ALA A 38 13.92 7.92 -7.06
CA ALA A 38 15.05 7.04 -7.29
C ALA A 38 15.28 6.75 -8.79
N ILE A 39 14.19 6.54 -9.56
CA ILE A 39 14.28 6.14 -10.97
C ILE A 39 14.43 7.36 -11.89
N PHE A 40 13.79 8.47 -11.56
CA PHE A 40 13.76 9.70 -12.35
C PHE A 40 14.21 10.92 -11.54
N PRO A 41 15.45 10.92 -10.99
CA PRO A 41 15.92 11.97 -10.07
C PRO A 41 15.87 13.39 -10.65
N ASP A 42 16.07 13.53 -11.96
CA ASP A 42 16.04 14.84 -12.64
C ASP A 42 14.62 15.32 -12.98
N GLN A 43 13.62 14.44 -12.86
CA GLN A 43 12.25 14.72 -13.26
C GLN A 43 11.31 15.00 -12.07
N VAL A 44 11.80 14.97 -10.85
CA VAL A 44 11.03 15.26 -9.63
C VAL A 44 11.72 16.30 -8.78
N GLU A 45 11.06 17.43 -8.54
CA GLU A 45 11.63 18.50 -7.71
C GLU A 45 11.46 18.24 -6.22
N ARG A 46 10.30 17.71 -5.84
CA ARG A 46 9.94 17.47 -4.44
C ARG A 46 9.22 16.15 -4.28
N ILE A 47 9.42 15.53 -3.12
CA ILE A 47 8.71 14.31 -2.70
C ILE A 47 8.05 14.58 -1.35
N CYS A 48 6.80 14.15 -1.20
CA CYS A 48 6.15 14.04 0.10
C CYS A 48 5.61 12.61 0.27
N ALA A 49 6.32 11.81 1.05
CA ALA A 49 6.01 10.40 1.33
C ALA A 49 5.40 10.27 2.72
N VAL A 50 4.12 9.94 2.80
CA VAL A 50 3.36 9.85 4.05
C VAL A 50 3.04 8.40 4.37
N CYS A 51 3.43 7.92 5.56
CA CYS A 51 3.16 6.57 6.05
C CYS A 51 3.50 5.49 5.00
N GLY A 52 4.74 5.49 4.53
CA GLY A 52 5.27 4.54 3.56
C GLY A 52 6.76 4.31 3.77
N SER A 53 7.34 3.41 2.99
CA SER A 53 8.74 3.01 3.09
C SER A 53 9.39 2.91 1.72
N ALA A 54 10.71 2.99 1.66
CA ALA A 54 11.48 2.75 0.44
C ALA A 54 11.49 1.27 0.02
N ARG A 55 11.31 0.38 1.00
CA ARG A 55 11.25 -1.08 0.82
C ARG A 55 10.23 -1.65 1.78
N THR A 56 9.36 -2.56 1.33
CA THR A 56 8.42 -3.26 2.20
C THR A 56 9.17 -4.15 3.18
N SER A 57 8.99 -3.89 4.48
CA SER A 57 9.66 -4.64 5.55
C SER A 57 9.17 -6.10 5.61
N ILE A 58 10.00 -6.98 6.18
CA ILE A 58 9.63 -8.39 6.39
C ILE A 58 8.39 -8.50 7.27
N HIS A 59 8.29 -7.69 8.32
CA HIS A 59 7.12 -7.67 9.21
C HIS A 59 5.84 -7.30 8.43
N ASN A 60 5.92 -6.29 7.56
CA ASN A 60 4.79 -5.92 6.72
C ASN A 60 4.43 -7.02 5.71
N LYS A 61 5.42 -7.73 5.15
CA LYS A 61 5.18 -8.89 4.29
C LYS A 61 4.42 -10.02 5.01
N VAL A 62 4.70 -10.26 6.30
CA VAL A 62 3.95 -11.26 7.10
C VAL A 62 2.47 -10.89 7.20
N PHE A 63 2.17 -9.60 7.44
CA PHE A 63 0.79 -9.13 7.42
C PHE A 63 0.13 -9.35 6.05
N LEU A 64 0.80 -8.94 4.97
CA LEU A 64 0.28 -9.04 3.60
C LEU A 64 0.04 -10.50 3.18
N GLU A 65 0.91 -11.42 3.57
CA GLU A 65 0.70 -12.87 3.38
C GLU A 65 -0.51 -13.37 4.16
N GLY A 66 -0.71 -12.92 5.40
CA GLY A 66 -1.90 -13.24 6.17
C GLY A 66 -3.19 -12.76 5.50
N VAL A 67 -3.17 -11.55 4.97
CA VAL A 67 -4.32 -10.99 4.22
C VAL A 67 -4.54 -11.74 2.89
N ARG A 68 -3.48 -12.04 2.15
CA ARG A 68 -3.54 -12.84 0.93
C ARG A 68 -4.16 -14.21 1.19
N ALA A 69 -3.76 -14.87 2.27
CA ALA A 69 -4.28 -16.18 2.66
C ALA A 69 -5.79 -16.16 2.93
N THR A 70 -6.37 -15.05 3.38
CA THR A 70 -7.83 -14.95 3.55
C THR A 70 -8.57 -15.02 2.22
N LEU A 71 -8.02 -14.43 1.17
CA LEU A 71 -8.61 -14.46 -0.18
C LEU A 71 -8.39 -15.82 -0.85
N THR A 72 -7.15 -16.32 -0.84
CA THR A 72 -6.80 -17.60 -1.50
C THR A 72 -7.29 -18.83 -0.73
N GLY A 73 -7.72 -18.67 0.53
CA GLY A 73 -8.42 -19.67 1.31
C GLY A 73 -9.93 -19.73 1.06
N ASP A 74 -10.50 -18.84 0.25
CA ASP A 74 -11.92 -18.89 -0.10
C ASP A 74 -12.23 -20.11 -1.00
N PRO A 75 -13.37 -20.81 -0.81
CA PRO A 75 -13.74 -21.96 -1.66
C PRO A 75 -13.83 -21.67 -3.16
N HIS A 76 -13.99 -20.40 -3.54
CA HIS A 76 -14.03 -20.00 -4.95
C HIS A 76 -12.65 -19.78 -5.57
N TRP A 77 -11.57 -19.84 -4.80
CA TRP A 77 -10.21 -19.74 -5.33
C TRP A 77 -9.80 -21.02 -6.06
N GLN A 78 -9.37 -20.91 -7.32
CA GLN A 78 -8.99 -22.03 -8.18
C GLN A 78 -7.47 -22.13 -8.40
N GLY A 79 -6.67 -21.37 -7.64
CA GLY A 79 -5.21 -21.37 -7.76
C GLY A 79 -4.66 -20.14 -8.51
N ASP A 80 -5.39 -19.64 -9.48
CA ASP A 80 -5.03 -18.49 -10.31
C ASP A 80 -6.17 -17.48 -10.50
N HIS A 81 -7.42 -17.89 -10.25
CA HIS A 81 -8.59 -17.01 -10.37
C HIS A 81 -9.69 -17.40 -9.38
N PHE A 82 -10.71 -16.55 -9.27
CA PHE A 82 -11.93 -16.86 -8.49
C PHE A 82 -13.06 -17.28 -9.43
N SER A 83 -13.66 -18.45 -9.18
CA SER A 83 -14.82 -18.96 -9.94
C SER A 83 -16.12 -18.18 -9.67
N ALA A 84 -16.18 -17.45 -8.56
CA ALA A 84 -17.25 -16.52 -8.19
C ALA A 84 -16.74 -15.51 -7.18
N HIS A 85 -17.54 -14.49 -6.87
CA HIS A 85 -17.18 -13.47 -5.88
C HIS A 85 -16.88 -14.10 -4.50
N PRO A 86 -15.65 -13.99 -3.97
CA PRO A 86 -15.23 -14.73 -2.77
C PRO A 86 -15.68 -14.03 -1.49
N VAL A 87 -16.96 -14.08 -1.20
CA VAL A 87 -17.60 -13.38 -0.08
C VAL A 87 -16.94 -13.68 1.27
N ARG A 88 -16.60 -14.96 1.51
CA ARG A 88 -15.97 -15.38 2.77
C ARG A 88 -14.56 -14.82 2.91
N GLY A 89 -13.76 -14.92 1.85
CA GLY A 89 -12.41 -14.38 1.81
C GLY A 89 -12.38 -12.87 2.00
N LEU A 90 -13.25 -12.13 1.29
CA LEU A 90 -13.35 -10.67 1.40
C LEU A 90 -13.78 -10.21 2.80
N ARG A 91 -14.74 -10.90 3.43
CA ARG A 91 -15.13 -10.60 4.82
C ARG A 91 -13.97 -10.86 5.79
N ALA A 92 -13.31 -12.00 5.66
CA ALA A 92 -12.14 -12.34 6.48
C ALA A 92 -11.01 -11.32 6.29
N MET A 93 -10.73 -10.93 5.05
CA MET A 93 -9.75 -9.89 4.73
C MET A 93 -10.07 -8.58 5.45
N GLY A 94 -11.34 -8.12 5.39
CA GLY A 94 -11.77 -6.90 6.07
C GLY A 94 -11.51 -6.95 7.57
N ARG A 95 -11.80 -8.07 8.23
CA ARG A 95 -11.56 -8.25 9.67
C ARG A 95 -10.08 -8.28 10.04
N VAL A 96 -9.25 -8.96 9.25
CA VAL A 96 -7.79 -8.94 9.48
C VAL A 96 -7.24 -7.55 9.27
N TYR A 97 -7.65 -6.89 8.19
CA TYR A 97 -7.22 -5.52 7.88
C TYR A 97 -7.59 -4.52 8.97
N ALA A 98 -8.79 -4.64 9.56
CA ALA A 98 -9.25 -3.78 10.65
C ALA A 98 -8.27 -3.74 11.82
N GLY A 99 -7.70 -4.89 12.20
CA GLY A 99 -6.76 -5.00 13.32
C GLY A 99 -5.41 -4.30 13.09
N TRP A 100 -5.07 -4.05 11.83
CA TRP A 100 -3.79 -3.42 11.46
C TRP A 100 -3.93 -1.96 11.03
N ALA A 101 -5.07 -1.59 10.45
CA ALA A 101 -5.29 -0.25 9.92
C ALA A 101 -5.55 0.81 11.01
N MET A 102 -6.01 0.37 12.16
CA MET A 102 -6.30 1.26 13.29
C MET A 102 -5.31 1.04 14.43
N SER A 103 -4.97 2.11 15.13
CA SER A 103 -4.09 2.02 16.29
C SER A 103 -4.73 1.21 17.42
N GLN A 104 -3.90 0.63 18.29
CA GLN A 104 -4.39 -0.04 19.52
C GLN A 104 -5.25 0.87 20.37
N ALA A 105 -4.90 2.17 20.45
CA ALA A 105 -5.68 3.17 21.19
C ALA A 105 -7.09 3.33 20.60
N PHE A 106 -7.26 3.28 19.28
CA PHE A 106 -8.57 3.35 18.65
C PHE A 106 -9.54 2.31 19.21
N TYR A 107 -9.08 1.07 19.38
CA TYR A 107 -9.90 -0.02 19.92
C TYR A 107 -10.04 0.06 21.43
N ARG A 108 -8.96 0.32 22.16
CA ARG A 108 -8.97 0.43 23.63
C ARG A 108 -9.92 1.52 24.13
N GLU A 109 -9.95 2.65 23.40
CA GLU A 109 -10.75 3.82 23.76
C GLU A 109 -12.11 3.83 23.05
N LYS A 110 -12.45 2.76 22.31
CA LYS A 110 -13.71 2.56 21.59
C LYS A 110 -14.05 3.74 20.66
N LEU A 111 -13.05 4.31 19.99
CA LEU A 111 -13.27 5.47 19.13
C LEU A 111 -14.22 5.18 17.95
N TYR A 112 -14.46 3.91 17.62
CA TYR A 112 -15.51 3.53 16.65
C TYR A 112 -16.91 3.97 17.08
N GLU A 113 -17.20 4.11 18.39
CA GLU A 113 -18.48 4.66 18.88
C GLU A 113 -18.61 6.14 18.55
N GLN A 114 -17.52 6.92 18.62
CA GLN A 114 -17.49 8.34 18.28
C GLN A 114 -17.70 8.62 16.80
N VAL A 115 -17.35 7.64 15.94
CA VAL A 115 -17.59 7.74 14.49
C VAL A 115 -18.88 7.07 14.04
N GLY A 116 -19.78 6.76 14.98
CA GLY A 116 -21.17 6.40 14.70
C GLY A 116 -21.47 4.90 14.61
N PHE A 117 -20.61 4.04 15.16
CA PHE A 117 -20.88 2.60 15.26
C PHE A 117 -21.30 2.21 16.67
N SER A 118 -22.33 1.38 16.78
CA SER A 118 -22.94 1.00 18.06
C SER A 118 -22.14 -0.04 18.84
N SER A 119 -21.23 -0.75 18.19
CA SER A 119 -20.40 -1.80 18.78
C SER A 119 -19.19 -2.10 17.89
N LEU A 120 -18.23 -2.85 18.42
CA LEU A 120 -17.10 -3.37 17.64
C LEU A 120 -17.59 -4.21 16.45
N GLU A 121 -18.56 -5.09 16.66
CA GLU A 121 -19.11 -5.94 15.59
C GLU A 121 -19.80 -5.10 14.51
N ASP A 122 -20.56 -4.07 14.92
CA ASP A 122 -21.18 -3.13 13.98
C ASP A 122 -20.13 -2.39 13.14
N PHE A 123 -19.02 -1.97 13.75
CA PHE A 123 -17.88 -1.36 13.06
C PHE A 123 -17.22 -2.33 12.06
N LEU A 124 -16.95 -3.56 12.48
CA LEU A 124 -16.33 -4.57 11.61
C LEU A 124 -17.21 -4.90 10.41
N VAL A 125 -18.51 -5.12 10.62
CA VAL A 125 -19.43 -5.51 9.55
C VAL A 125 -19.73 -4.34 8.61
N ARG A 126 -20.14 -3.19 9.15
CA ARG A 126 -20.63 -2.07 8.33
C ARG A 126 -19.52 -1.22 7.72
N SER A 127 -18.33 -1.23 8.30
CA SER A 127 -17.19 -0.49 7.77
C SER A 127 -16.27 -1.42 6.99
N TRP A 128 -15.64 -2.38 7.65
CA TRP A 128 -14.56 -3.17 7.06
C TRP A 128 -15.05 -4.25 6.08
N GLU A 129 -15.94 -5.14 6.52
CA GLU A 129 -16.48 -6.17 5.62
C GLU A 129 -17.21 -5.54 4.44
N ALA A 130 -18.07 -4.54 4.70
CA ALA A 130 -18.83 -3.87 3.64
C ALA A 130 -17.91 -3.15 2.63
N ASN A 131 -16.76 -2.64 3.06
CA ASN A 131 -15.79 -2.01 2.17
C ASN A 131 -15.16 -3.04 1.23
N PHE A 132 -14.66 -4.16 1.78
CA PHE A 132 -13.99 -5.18 0.98
C PHE A 132 -14.96 -5.96 0.08
N LEU A 133 -16.19 -6.21 0.52
CA LEU A 133 -17.20 -6.88 -0.29
C LEU A 133 -17.54 -6.17 -1.61
N ARG A 134 -17.29 -4.87 -1.72
CA ARG A 134 -17.53 -4.10 -2.96
C ARG A 134 -16.37 -4.11 -3.94
N ARG A 135 -15.25 -4.73 -3.59
CA ARG A 135 -14.02 -4.72 -4.37
C ARG A 135 -13.87 -5.99 -5.18
N ASP A 136 -13.20 -5.89 -6.31
CA ASP A 136 -12.76 -7.05 -7.05
C ASP A 136 -11.61 -7.74 -6.31
N ALA A 137 -11.68 -9.05 -6.16
CA ALA A 137 -10.70 -9.82 -5.41
C ALA A 137 -9.37 -9.99 -6.16
N HIS A 138 -9.38 -9.99 -7.50
CA HIS A 138 -8.16 -10.03 -8.30
C HIS A 138 -7.40 -8.69 -8.18
N ASP A 139 -8.13 -7.57 -8.21
CA ASP A 139 -7.52 -6.24 -7.99
C ASP A 139 -6.88 -6.12 -6.61
N LEU A 140 -7.54 -6.72 -5.59
CA LEU A 140 -6.96 -6.76 -4.24
C LEU A 140 -5.70 -7.62 -4.20
N LEU A 141 -5.68 -8.80 -4.83
CA LEU A 141 -4.49 -9.64 -4.91
C LEU A 141 -3.36 -8.93 -5.65
N ALA A 142 -3.63 -8.32 -6.80
CA ALA A 142 -2.64 -7.56 -7.56
C ALA A 142 -2.07 -6.38 -6.74
N SER A 143 -2.92 -5.71 -5.95
CA SER A 143 -2.49 -4.63 -5.05
C SER A 143 -1.61 -5.15 -3.92
N LEU A 144 -1.93 -6.31 -3.33
CA LEU A 144 -1.12 -6.97 -2.29
C LEU A 144 0.26 -7.37 -2.85
N GLU A 145 0.31 -7.97 -4.03
CA GLU A 145 1.55 -8.36 -4.69
C GLU A 145 2.43 -7.15 -5.02
N THR A 146 1.82 -6.09 -5.52
CA THR A 146 2.51 -4.82 -5.76
C THR A 146 3.13 -4.25 -4.48
N TRP A 147 2.39 -4.30 -3.37
CA TRP A 147 2.89 -3.82 -2.09
C TRP A 147 4.00 -4.72 -1.54
N MET A 148 3.84 -6.04 -1.59
CA MET A 148 4.87 -6.99 -1.15
C MET A 148 6.17 -6.86 -1.93
N ALA A 149 6.09 -6.63 -3.24
CA ALA A 149 7.24 -6.47 -4.13
C ALA A 149 7.87 -5.07 -4.08
N SER A 150 7.28 -4.12 -3.34
CA SER A 150 7.75 -2.74 -3.36
C SER A 150 9.13 -2.60 -2.72
N ASP A 151 10.12 -2.26 -3.55
CA ASP A 151 11.51 -1.98 -3.20
C ASP A 151 12.11 -1.05 -4.26
N ILE A 152 12.49 0.17 -3.90
CA ILE A 152 13.05 1.14 -4.84
C ILE A 152 14.38 0.72 -5.45
N SER A 153 15.04 -0.28 -4.87
CA SER A 153 16.34 -0.79 -5.32
C SER A 153 16.26 -2.08 -6.14
N ASP A 154 15.10 -2.77 -6.12
CA ASP A 154 14.91 -4.02 -6.87
C ASP A 154 14.60 -3.72 -8.34
N ASN A 155 15.64 -3.38 -9.08
CA ASN A 155 15.59 -3.06 -10.50
C ASN A 155 16.99 -3.13 -11.13
N GLU A 156 17.05 -3.00 -12.45
CA GLU A 156 18.30 -3.10 -13.23
C GLU A 156 19.33 -2.01 -12.88
N ILE A 157 18.89 -0.84 -12.41
CA ILE A 157 19.76 0.31 -12.10
C ILE A 157 20.53 0.05 -10.80
N TYR A 158 19.81 -0.40 -9.76
CA TYR A 158 20.35 -0.50 -8.40
C TYR A 158 20.68 -1.91 -7.95
N GLN A 159 20.13 -2.94 -8.61
CA GLN A 159 20.44 -4.36 -8.35
C GLN A 159 20.33 -4.76 -6.87
N GLY A 160 19.30 -4.23 -6.16
CA GLY A 160 19.05 -4.48 -4.75
C GLY A 160 19.81 -3.57 -3.76
N ASP A 161 20.68 -2.68 -4.25
CA ASP A 161 21.41 -1.73 -3.40
C ASP A 161 20.53 -0.57 -2.98
N LEU A 162 19.90 -0.69 -1.80
CA LEU A 162 19.01 0.32 -1.25
C LEU A 162 19.75 1.65 -0.95
N GLY A 163 21.00 1.57 -0.50
CA GLY A 163 21.81 2.75 -0.22
C GLY A 163 22.04 3.59 -1.48
N ARG A 164 22.39 2.93 -2.59
CA ARG A 164 22.52 3.61 -3.90
C ARG A 164 21.19 4.19 -4.38
N ALA A 165 20.09 3.47 -4.24
CA ALA A 165 18.78 3.95 -4.67
C ALA A 165 18.33 5.18 -3.88
N LEU A 166 18.50 5.17 -2.56
CA LEU A 166 18.20 6.33 -1.71
C LEU A 166 19.15 7.51 -2.01
N GLY A 167 20.44 7.25 -2.20
CA GLY A 167 21.43 8.26 -2.53
C GLY A 167 21.23 8.92 -3.90
N ALA A 168 20.48 8.29 -4.80
CA ALA A 168 20.16 8.86 -6.10
C ALA A 168 19.00 9.88 -6.06
N ILE A 169 18.23 9.93 -4.99
CA ILE A 169 17.11 10.87 -4.85
C ILE A 169 17.66 12.28 -4.62
N THR A 170 17.59 13.12 -5.64
CA THR A 170 17.99 14.54 -5.57
C THR A 170 16.85 15.46 -5.18
N ALA A 171 15.61 14.99 -5.27
CA ALA A 171 14.42 15.74 -4.92
C ALA A 171 14.43 16.18 -3.46
N ARG A 172 13.99 17.41 -3.17
CA ARG A 172 13.75 17.85 -1.79
C ARG A 172 12.62 17.02 -1.18
N SER A 173 12.96 16.14 -0.24
CA SER A 173 12.04 15.13 0.28
C SER A 173 11.56 15.45 1.69
N MET A 174 10.26 15.22 1.91
CA MET A 174 9.62 15.15 3.22
C MET A 174 9.10 13.72 3.42
N VAL A 175 9.60 13.04 4.45
CA VAL A 175 9.12 11.69 4.85
C VAL A 175 8.40 11.83 6.17
N MET A 176 7.15 11.43 6.21
CA MET A 176 6.24 11.59 7.35
C MET A 176 5.76 10.22 7.84
N PRO A 177 6.51 9.52 8.69
CA PRO A 177 6.03 8.30 9.32
C PRO A 177 5.00 8.61 10.41
N SER A 178 4.08 7.67 10.68
CA SER A 178 3.19 7.75 11.84
C SER A 178 3.77 6.91 12.98
N ARG A 179 3.74 7.47 14.19
CA ARG A 179 4.26 6.79 15.39
C ARG A 179 3.55 5.47 15.70
N THR A 180 2.29 5.36 15.34
CA THR A 180 1.44 4.21 15.65
C THR A 180 1.12 3.38 14.40
N ASP A 181 1.83 3.59 13.30
CA ASP A 181 1.67 2.81 12.08
C ASP A 181 2.15 1.38 12.32
N LEU A 182 1.28 0.42 12.06
CA LEU A 182 1.59 -1.01 12.19
C LEU A 182 2.11 -1.60 10.87
N TYR A 183 1.94 -0.91 9.76
CA TYR A 183 2.40 -1.34 8.45
C TYR A 183 3.81 -0.82 8.14
N PHE A 184 3.97 0.49 8.27
CA PHE A 184 5.19 1.22 7.98
C PHE A 184 5.72 1.82 9.27
N THR A 185 6.39 1.00 10.06
CA THR A 185 6.96 1.44 11.34
C THR A 185 8.02 2.53 11.10
N PRO A 186 8.21 3.46 12.06
CA PRO A 186 9.18 4.55 11.92
C PRO A 186 10.65 4.07 11.82
N GLU A 187 10.92 2.83 12.24
CA GLU A 187 12.23 2.17 12.17
C GLU A 187 12.42 1.55 10.77
#